data_1b4ba89e90c4648ab2515e2329bdd247
#
_entry.id   1b4ba89e90c4648ab2515e2329bdd247
#
_cell.length_a   1.000
_cell.length_b   1.000
_cell.length_c   1.000
_cell.angle_alpha   90.00
_cell.angle_beta   90.00
_cell.angle_gamma   90.00
#
_symmetry.space_group_name_H-M   'P 1'
#
loop_
_entity.id
_entity.type
_entity.pdbx_description
1 polymer ?
#
loop_
_entity_poly.entity_id
_entity_poly.type
_entity_poly.pdbx_seq_one_letter_code
_entity_poly.pdbx_strand_id
1 'polypeptide(L)'
;MKGSLCRIIVNQNTSPKQLNKEYAGKGRRHGASARRKKRGSRLGNAVLILIFLAGVGLLVYPTFSDWWNDLHQSRAIAGYVEKVSDMSDEKNRAMWEAAQAYNKKLLAKSGDRFALTYEEKEAYNKVLDVTGTGIMGYVNIPKIAVSLPIYHGTDPAVLEIAVGHIEGSSLPVGGKGTHCVISGHRGLPSAKLFTDIDRLKEGDTFQLQVLNRTLTYEVDQIRIVLPDQLEDLAIDPDKDYCTLVTCTPYGVNTHRLLVRGHRIKEEQTDFVVSADAVQIKPRYVIPFIALPILALIALWILFFSGRRRRAGNKEDRGR
;
A
#
# COMPACT_ATOMS: atom_id res chain seq x y z
N MET A 1 7.08 -50.13 37.35
CA MET A 1 6.53 -50.49 38.65
C MET A 1 5.07 -50.09 38.63
N LYS A 2 4.27 -51.10 38.54
CA LYS A 2 3.15 -51.51 39.44
C LYS A 2 2.08 -50.44 39.53
N GLY A 3 0.84 -50.63 39.17
CA GLY A 3 -0.09 -51.78 39.15
C GLY A 3 -1.39 -51.16 39.68
N SER A 4 -2.48 -51.48 39.37
CA SER A 4 -3.41 -52.57 39.29
C SER A 4 -4.80 -52.01 39.47
N LEU A 5 -5.72 -52.28 38.58
CA LEU A 5 -6.74 -53.34 38.67
C LEU A 5 -7.70 -53.28 39.86
N CYS A 6 -8.99 -53.22 39.63
CA CYS A 6 -10.01 -54.24 39.97
C CYS A 6 -11.40 -53.61 39.86
N ARG A 7 -12.23 -54.07 38.98
CA ARG A 7 -13.21 -55.18 38.98
C ARG A 7 -14.50 -54.88 39.75
N ILE A 8 -15.60 -54.79 39.02
CA ILE A 8 -16.75 -55.74 38.92
C ILE A 8 -17.60 -55.83 40.20
N ILE A 9 -18.90 -55.64 40.08
CA ILE A 9 -19.87 -56.71 40.31
C ILE A 9 -21.25 -56.33 39.72
N VAL A 10 -21.76 -57.26 38.96
CA VAL A 10 -23.11 -57.44 38.43
C VAL A 10 -24.02 -57.89 39.56
N ASN A 11 -25.26 -57.45 39.60
CA ASN A 11 -26.30 -58.39 40.10
C ASN A 11 -27.63 -58.17 39.34
N GLN A 12 -28.10 -59.31 38.85
CA GLN A 12 -29.39 -59.54 38.20
C GLN A 12 -30.44 -59.93 39.24
N ASN A 13 -31.64 -59.93 38.74
CA ASN A 13 -32.85 -60.64 39.20
C ASN A 13 -33.89 -59.70 39.88
N THR A 14 -35.12 -59.77 39.55
CA THR A 14 -36.03 -60.75 38.99
C THR A 14 -37.38 -60.06 38.63
N SER A 15 -38.01 -60.61 37.62
CA SER A 15 -39.42 -60.44 37.20
C SER A 15 -40.34 -61.30 38.08
N PRO A 16 -41.65 -61.45 37.88
CA PRO A 16 -42.76 -60.55 37.46
C PRO A 16 -44.03 -60.80 38.35
N LYS A 17 -45.11 -60.04 38.11
CA LYS A 17 -46.54 -60.49 38.15
C LYS A 17 -47.47 -59.27 38.24
N GLN A 18 -48.21 -59.01 37.21
CA GLN A 18 -49.62 -59.19 36.91
C GLN A 18 -50.57 -58.58 37.98
N LEU A 19 -51.45 -57.66 37.68
CA LEU A 19 -52.84 -57.78 37.25
C LEU A 19 -53.59 -56.45 37.20
N ASN A 20 -54.15 -56.22 36.04
CA ASN A 20 -55.49 -55.78 35.69
C ASN A 20 -56.27 -54.63 36.37
N LYS A 21 -56.76 -53.81 35.47
CA LYS A 21 -58.05 -53.09 35.44
C LYS A 21 -58.23 -51.92 36.41
N GLU A 22 -58.52 -50.76 35.95
CA GLU A 22 -59.92 -50.45 35.53
C GLU A 22 -59.96 -49.04 34.84
N TYR A 23 -60.89 -48.88 33.94
CA TYR A 23 -61.28 -47.73 33.18
C TYR A 23 -61.60 -46.49 33.99
N ALA A 24 -61.17 -45.31 33.60
CA ALA A 24 -62.01 -44.12 33.53
C ALA A 24 -61.34 -43.02 32.68
N GLY A 25 -62.07 -42.60 31.74
CA GLY A 25 -61.70 -41.65 30.71
C GLY A 25 -61.58 -40.18 31.18
N LYS A 26 -61.17 -39.41 30.22
CA LYS A 26 -61.36 -37.99 29.97
C LYS A 26 -60.07 -37.15 29.91
N GLY A 27 -59.99 -36.46 28.84
CA GLY A 27 -59.30 -35.19 28.76
C GLY A 27 -58.11 -35.16 27.83
N ARG A 28 -58.30 -35.27 26.48
CA ARG A 28 -57.35 -34.68 25.53
C ARG A 28 -57.25 -33.19 25.75
N ARG A 29 -56.31 -32.78 26.57
CA ARG A 29 -55.79 -31.39 26.53
C ARG A 29 -54.74 -31.31 25.43
N HIS A 30 -55.18 -30.84 24.26
CA HIS A 30 -54.24 -30.32 23.28
C HIS A 30 -53.40 -29.22 23.92
N GLY A 31 -52.19 -29.58 24.35
CA GLY A 31 -51.16 -28.62 24.72
C GLY A 31 -50.83 -27.81 23.44
N ALA A 32 -51.40 -26.62 23.33
CA ALA A 32 -51.00 -25.65 22.37
C ALA A 32 -49.53 -25.32 22.66
N SER A 33 -48.65 -25.98 21.92
CA SER A 33 -47.24 -25.60 21.86
C SER A 33 -47.19 -24.13 21.41
N ALA A 34 -47.05 -23.24 22.36
CA ALA A 34 -46.81 -21.84 22.10
C ALA A 34 -45.49 -21.73 21.34
N ARG A 35 -45.58 -21.64 20.03
CA ARG A 35 -44.49 -21.33 19.12
C ARG A 35 -43.92 -19.97 19.54
N ARG A 36 -42.96 -20.02 20.48
CA ARG A 36 -42.16 -18.87 20.92
C ARG A 36 -41.51 -18.29 19.67
N LYS A 37 -42.14 -17.26 19.09
CA LYS A 37 -41.60 -16.50 17.99
C LYS A 37 -40.20 -16.02 18.37
N LYS A 38 -39.16 -16.63 17.81
CA LYS A 38 -37.76 -16.18 17.91
C LYS A 38 -37.64 -14.75 17.33
N ARG A 39 -37.93 -13.76 18.16
CA ARG A 39 -37.77 -12.33 17.82
C ARG A 39 -36.30 -11.89 17.84
N GLY A 40 -35.39 -12.78 18.34
CA GLY A 40 -33.95 -12.52 18.48
C GLY A 40 -33.11 -12.64 17.23
N SER A 41 -33.65 -13.16 16.09
CA SER A 41 -32.78 -13.47 14.93
C SER A 41 -32.47 -12.26 14.03
N ARG A 42 -33.24 -11.19 14.10
CA ARG A 42 -33.04 -10.04 13.19
C ARG A 42 -31.85 -9.18 13.58
N LEU A 43 -31.74 -8.86 14.87
CA LEU A 43 -30.61 -8.07 15.39
C LEU A 43 -29.30 -8.88 15.29
N GLY A 44 -29.33 -10.17 15.64
CA GLY A 44 -28.18 -11.05 15.52
C GLY A 44 -27.70 -11.18 14.07
N ASN A 45 -28.63 -11.36 13.10
CA ASN A 45 -28.26 -11.40 11.69
C ASN A 45 -27.72 -10.05 11.17
N ALA A 46 -28.27 -8.93 11.63
CA ALA A 46 -27.76 -7.60 11.28
C ALA A 46 -26.33 -7.39 11.80
N VAL A 47 -26.06 -7.79 13.04
CA VAL A 47 -24.70 -7.73 13.63
C VAL A 47 -23.73 -8.63 12.87
N LEU A 48 -24.12 -9.86 12.54
CA LEU A 48 -23.28 -10.77 11.75
C LEU A 48 -22.96 -10.21 10.34
N ILE A 49 -23.94 -9.61 9.68
CA ILE A 49 -23.74 -8.96 8.38
C ILE A 49 -22.80 -7.78 8.51
N LEU A 50 -22.95 -6.98 9.57
CA LEU A 50 -22.08 -5.83 9.82
C LEU A 50 -20.62 -6.26 10.08
N ILE A 51 -20.43 -7.30 10.89
CA ILE A 51 -19.10 -7.89 11.13
C ILE A 51 -18.49 -8.45 9.83
N PHE A 52 -19.31 -9.15 9.04
CA PHE A 52 -18.87 -9.68 7.75
C PHE A 52 -18.44 -8.56 6.79
N LEU A 53 -19.24 -7.49 6.68
CA LEU A 53 -18.92 -6.33 5.83
C LEU A 53 -17.67 -5.60 6.31
N ALA A 54 -17.50 -5.46 7.62
CA ALA A 54 -16.27 -4.88 8.20
C ALA A 54 -15.05 -5.75 7.87
N GLY A 55 -15.16 -7.08 7.99
CA GLY A 55 -14.11 -8.01 7.62
C GLY A 55 -13.74 -7.94 6.13
N VAL A 56 -14.74 -7.91 5.24
CA VAL A 56 -14.51 -7.72 3.80
C VAL A 56 -13.88 -6.36 3.51
N GLY A 57 -14.34 -5.31 4.17
CA GLY A 57 -13.75 -3.97 4.05
C GLY A 57 -12.27 -3.93 4.42
N LEU A 58 -11.89 -4.59 5.52
CA LEU A 58 -10.49 -4.70 5.94
C LEU A 58 -9.62 -5.48 4.95
N LEU A 59 -10.16 -6.53 4.34
CA LEU A 59 -9.44 -7.32 3.34
C LEU A 59 -9.25 -6.57 2.00
N VAL A 60 -10.22 -5.76 1.60
CA VAL A 60 -10.19 -4.99 0.33
C VAL A 60 -9.42 -3.69 0.49
N TYR A 61 -9.34 -3.15 1.71
CA TYR A 61 -8.73 -1.84 1.98
C TYR A 61 -7.31 -1.67 1.40
N PRO A 62 -6.35 -2.60 1.58
CA PRO A 62 -4.99 -2.40 1.05
C PRO A 62 -4.98 -2.25 -0.48
N THR A 63 -5.69 -3.13 -1.19
CA THR A 63 -5.76 -3.12 -2.66
C THR A 63 -6.43 -1.85 -3.19
N PHE A 64 -7.50 -1.41 -2.53
CA PHE A 64 -8.19 -0.18 -2.92
C PHE A 64 -7.33 1.06 -2.65
N SER A 65 -6.65 1.09 -1.51
CA SER A 65 -5.79 2.21 -1.12
C SER A 65 -4.57 2.31 -2.04
N ASP A 66 -3.93 1.19 -2.37
CA ASP A 66 -2.83 1.13 -3.34
C ASP A 66 -3.26 1.70 -4.70
N TRP A 67 -4.38 1.20 -5.24
CA TRP A 67 -4.93 1.70 -6.50
C TRP A 67 -5.23 3.21 -6.46
N TRP A 68 -5.81 3.69 -5.35
CA TRP A 68 -6.11 5.11 -5.16
C TRP A 68 -4.84 5.96 -5.17
N ASN A 69 -3.80 5.51 -4.48
CA ASN A 69 -2.52 6.22 -4.42
C ASN A 69 -1.79 6.19 -5.76
N ASP A 70 -1.76 5.05 -6.47
CA ASP A 70 -1.19 4.96 -7.82
C ASP A 70 -1.85 5.95 -8.78
N LEU A 71 -3.17 6.12 -8.68
CA LEU A 71 -3.90 7.09 -9.49
C LEU A 71 -3.47 8.54 -9.19
N HIS A 72 -3.25 8.87 -7.90
CA HIS A 72 -2.80 10.21 -7.49
C HIS A 72 -1.35 10.46 -7.88
N GLN A 73 -0.47 9.47 -7.70
CA GLN A 73 0.93 9.54 -8.11
C GLN A 73 1.05 9.73 -9.63
N SER A 74 0.30 8.97 -10.42
CA SER A 74 0.26 9.11 -11.88
C SER A 74 -0.23 10.50 -12.31
N ARG A 75 -1.23 11.07 -11.64
CA ARG A 75 -1.70 12.43 -11.90
C ARG A 75 -0.66 13.49 -11.51
N ALA A 76 0.03 13.30 -10.39
CA ALA A 76 1.09 14.19 -9.96
C ALA A 76 2.24 14.22 -10.97
N ILE A 77 2.65 13.04 -11.47
CA ILE A 77 3.66 12.91 -12.53
C ILE A 77 3.17 13.55 -13.83
N ALA A 78 1.93 13.29 -14.26
CA ALA A 78 1.37 13.87 -15.47
C ALA A 78 1.32 15.41 -15.40
N GLY A 79 0.90 15.97 -14.26
CA GLY A 79 0.91 17.42 -14.04
C GLY A 79 2.33 18.01 -14.02
N TYR A 80 3.31 17.27 -13.49
CA TYR A 80 4.72 17.67 -13.55
C TYR A 80 5.23 17.70 -15.00
N VAL A 81 4.99 16.61 -15.76
CA VAL A 81 5.40 16.50 -17.17
C VAL A 81 4.76 17.60 -18.02
N GLU A 82 3.47 17.88 -17.84
CA GLU A 82 2.77 18.98 -18.52
C GLU A 82 3.44 20.32 -18.24
N LYS A 83 3.71 20.63 -16.96
CA LYS A 83 4.39 21.88 -16.57
C LYS A 83 5.79 22.01 -17.14
N VAL A 84 6.56 20.91 -17.19
CA VAL A 84 7.90 20.88 -17.78
C VAL A 84 7.82 21.08 -19.29
N SER A 85 6.86 20.46 -19.97
CA SER A 85 6.69 20.60 -21.43
C SER A 85 6.28 22.03 -21.84
N ASP A 86 5.53 22.72 -20.97
CA ASP A 86 5.11 24.11 -21.20
C ASP A 86 6.20 25.15 -20.89
N MET A 87 7.33 24.70 -20.27
CA MET A 87 8.43 25.59 -19.95
C MET A 87 9.34 25.81 -21.16
N SER A 88 9.82 27.05 -21.31
CA SER A 88 10.85 27.37 -22.30
C SER A 88 12.18 26.63 -21.99
N ASP A 89 12.95 26.33 -23.03
CA ASP A 89 14.28 25.73 -22.88
C ASP A 89 15.22 26.57 -22.01
N GLU A 90 15.08 27.90 -22.07
CA GLU A 90 15.86 28.81 -21.22
C GLU A 90 15.53 28.62 -19.74
N LYS A 91 14.25 28.50 -19.41
CA LYS A 91 13.80 28.29 -18.03
C LYS A 91 14.26 26.91 -17.52
N ASN A 92 14.09 25.86 -18.35
CA ASN A 92 14.58 24.52 -18.03
C ASN A 92 16.09 24.54 -17.74
N ARG A 93 16.88 25.23 -18.59
CA ARG A 93 18.33 25.36 -18.44
C ARG A 93 18.68 26.11 -17.15
N ALA A 94 18.04 27.24 -16.91
CA ALA A 94 18.29 28.04 -15.69
C ALA A 94 18.01 27.26 -14.40
N MET A 95 16.92 26.48 -14.35
CA MET A 95 16.61 25.64 -13.20
C MET A 95 17.62 24.52 -13.03
N TRP A 96 18.06 23.91 -14.12
CA TRP A 96 19.10 22.88 -14.11
C TRP A 96 20.43 23.41 -13.59
N GLU A 97 20.87 24.58 -14.08
CA GLU A 97 22.11 25.25 -13.66
C GLU A 97 22.05 25.68 -12.18
N ALA A 98 20.90 26.16 -11.72
CA ALA A 98 20.69 26.48 -10.32
C ALA A 98 20.85 25.22 -9.42
N ALA A 99 20.31 24.08 -9.83
CA ALA A 99 20.46 22.82 -9.11
C ALA A 99 21.93 22.33 -9.12
N GLN A 100 22.63 22.46 -10.25
CA GLN A 100 24.05 22.15 -10.31
C GLN A 100 24.90 23.09 -9.40
N ALA A 101 24.57 24.37 -9.38
CA ALA A 101 25.24 25.32 -8.49
C ALA A 101 24.99 24.99 -7.01
N TYR A 102 23.77 24.55 -6.65
CA TYR A 102 23.47 24.04 -5.32
C TYR A 102 24.34 22.82 -4.97
N ASN A 103 24.44 21.82 -5.87
CA ASN A 103 25.27 20.63 -5.63
C ASN A 103 26.75 20.96 -5.45
N LYS A 104 27.29 21.92 -6.22
CA LYS A 104 28.67 22.41 -6.04
C LYS A 104 28.89 23.04 -4.66
N LYS A 105 27.95 23.84 -4.18
CA LYS A 105 28.01 24.42 -2.84
C LYS A 105 27.94 23.35 -1.76
N LEU A 106 27.07 22.33 -1.96
CA LEU A 106 26.93 21.23 -1.03
C LEU A 106 28.21 20.38 -0.94
N LEU A 107 28.88 20.10 -2.06
CA LEU A 107 30.16 19.39 -2.10
C LEU A 107 31.24 20.14 -1.34
N ALA A 108 31.25 21.48 -1.43
CA ALA A 108 32.21 22.33 -0.73
C ALA A 108 31.87 22.60 0.75
N LYS A 109 30.68 22.16 1.22
CA LYS A 109 30.23 22.41 2.58
C LYS A 109 31.08 21.61 3.58
N SER A 110 31.67 22.30 4.57
CA SER A 110 32.36 21.68 5.69
C SER A 110 31.39 21.32 6.80
N GLY A 111 31.64 20.22 7.50
CA GLY A 111 30.82 19.75 8.61
C GLY A 111 29.65 18.86 8.18
N ASP A 112 28.64 18.76 9.05
CA ASP A 112 27.47 17.92 8.80
C ASP A 112 26.56 18.56 7.75
N ARG A 113 26.53 17.96 6.56
CA ARG A 113 25.70 18.45 5.45
C ARG A 113 24.22 18.17 5.63
N PHE A 114 23.85 17.23 6.50
CA PHE A 114 22.45 16.89 6.79
C PHE A 114 21.84 17.83 7.84
N ALA A 115 22.67 18.60 8.57
CA ALA A 115 22.21 19.67 9.44
C ALA A 115 22.11 20.98 8.64
N LEU A 116 20.93 21.24 8.05
CA LEU A 116 20.66 22.46 7.30
C LEU A 116 20.22 23.60 8.26
N THR A 117 20.73 24.81 8.01
CA THR A 117 20.13 26.01 8.61
C THR A 117 18.77 26.32 7.98
N TYR A 118 18.02 27.21 8.60
CA TYR A 118 16.73 27.66 8.07
C TYR A 118 16.86 28.23 6.65
N GLU A 119 17.89 29.07 6.42
CA GLU A 119 18.14 29.67 5.11
C GLU A 119 18.54 28.64 4.04
N GLU A 120 19.34 27.65 4.45
CA GLU A 120 19.72 26.53 3.55
C GLU A 120 18.51 25.69 3.17
N LYS A 121 17.60 25.43 4.11
CA LYS A 121 16.36 24.71 3.86
C LYS A 121 15.42 25.49 2.93
N GLU A 122 15.31 26.80 3.15
CA GLU A 122 14.54 27.68 2.25
C GLU A 122 15.12 27.71 0.83
N ALA A 123 16.46 27.78 0.71
CA ALA A 123 17.14 27.75 -0.57
C ALA A 123 16.94 26.41 -1.27
N TYR A 124 17.03 25.30 -0.52
CA TYR A 124 16.77 23.96 -1.02
C TYR A 124 15.35 23.80 -1.57
N ASN A 125 14.33 24.22 -0.84
CA ASN A 125 12.93 24.09 -1.24
C ASN A 125 12.56 24.90 -2.50
N LYS A 126 13.34 25.92 -2.86
CA LYS A 126 13.10 26.75 -4.06
C LYS A 126 13.69 26.16 -5.34
N VAL A 127 14.69 25.27 -5.22
CA VAL A 127 15.36 24.70 -6.39
C VAL A 127 14.58 23.48 -6.90
N LEU A 128 14.33 23.40 -8.21
CA LEU A 128 13.56 22.35 -8.88
C LEU A 128 12.07 22.28 -8.50
N ASP A 129 11.52 23.24 -7.81
CA ASP A 129 10.06 23.27 -7.57
C ASP A 129 9.33 23.85 -8.79
N VAL A 130 9.06 22.97 -9.77
CA VAL A 130 8.42 23.33 -11.05
C VAL A 130 6.94 23.65 -10.88
N THR A 131 6.29 22.91 -9.99
CA THR A 131 4.82 22.92 -9.84
C THR A 131 4.33 23.83 -8.71
N GLY A 132 5.22 24.27 -7.82
CA GLY A 132 4.84 24.94 -6.56
C GLY A 132 4.30 23.99 -5.50
N THR A 133 4.41 22.67 -5.74
CA THR A 133 3.95 21.60 -4.83
C THR A 133 5.10 20.81 -4.22
N GLY A 134 6.34 21.20 -4.51
CA GLY A 134 7.54 20.53 -4.01
C GLY A 134 7.99 19.31 -4.83
N ILE A 135 7.39 19.02 -5.99
CA ILE A 135 7.83 17.94 -6.88
C ILE A 135 9.04 18.39 -7.68
N MET A 136 10.17 17.69 -7.53
CA MET A 136 11.41 17.96 -8.27
C MET A 136 11.62 17.04 -9.49
N GLY A 137 10.87 15.94 -9.58
CA GLY A 137 10.99 14.94 -10.64
C GLY A 137 10.24 13.67 -10.29
N TYR A 138 10.55 12.59 -10.99
CA TYR A 138 10.04 11.26 -10.63
C TYR A 138 11.09 10.18 -10.87
N VAL A 139 11.01 9.09 -10.10
CA VAL A 139 11.85 7.89 -10.25
C VAL A 139 11.07 6.81 -10.96
N ASN A 140 11.71 6.17 -11.94
CA ASN A 140 11.17 5.02 -12.66
C ASN A 140 12.08 3.81 -12.46
N ILE A 141 11.50 2.69 -11.98
CA ILE A 141 12.21 1.43 -11.70
C ILE A 141 11.51 0.31 -12.45
N PRO A 142 11.83 0.08 -13.74
CA PRO A 142 11.06 -0.83 -14.60
C PRO A 142 10.95 -2.24 -14.07
N LYS A 143 12.03 -2.79 -13.49
CA LYS A 143 12.08 -4.17 -12.99
C LYS A 143 11.00 -4.50 -11.96
N ILE A 144 10.59 -3.52 -11.18
CA ILE A 144 9.55 -3.68 -10.13
C ILE A 144 8.27 -2.91 -10.45
N ALA A 145 8.18 -2.37 -11.67
CA ALA A 145 7.03 -1.58 -12.16
C ALA A 145 6.66 -0.44 -11.20
N VAL A 146 7.65 0.35 -10.78
CA VAL A 146 7.49 1.50 -9.89
C VAL A 146 7.76 2.78 -10.67
N SER A 147 6.84 3.74 -10.60
CA SER A 147 7.00 5.11 -11.07
C SER A 147 6.42 6.06 -10.02
N LEU A 148 7.27 6.83 -9.33
CA LEU A 148 6.91 7.61 -8.15
C LEU A 148 7.42 9.04 -8.25
N PRO A 149 6.60 10.06 -7.92
CA PRO A 149 7.06 11.43 -7.83
C PRO A 149 8.05 11.59 -6.67
N ILE A 150 9.08 12.40 -6.90
CA ILE A 150 10.11 12.76 -5.92
C ILE A 150 9.78 14.15 -5.40
N TYR A 151 9.53 14.26 -4.10
CA TYR A 151 9.29 15.53 -3.42
C TYR A 151 10.51 16.01 -2.67
N HIS A 152 10.55 17.31 -2.38
CA HIS A 152 11.49 17.89 -1.42
C HIS A 152 11.24 17.32 -0.03
N GLY A 153 12.33 16.97 0.66
CA GLY A 153 12.29 16.50 2.05
C GLY A 153 11.69 15.11 2.23
N THR A 154 11.70 14.68 3.47
CA THR A 154 11.18 13.37 3.90
C THR A 154 10.17 13.51 5.03
N ASP A 155 9.39 14.58 5.01
CA ASP A 155 8.31 14.79 5.97
C ASP A 155 7.29 13.66 5.90
N PRO A 156 6.63 13.30 7.01
CA PRO A 156 5.66 12.20 7.03
C PRO A 156 4.58 12.34 5.96
N ALA A 157 4.08 13.56 5.72
CA ALA A 157 3.06 13.83 4.71
C ALA A 157 3.52 13.49 3.28
N VAL A 158 4.82 13.64 2.98
CA VAL A 158 5.41 13.24 1.70
C VAL A 158 5.54 11.73 1.61
N LEU A 159 6.12 11.13 2.65
CA LEU A 159 6.44 9.69 2.64
C LEU A 159 5.20 8.79 2.68
N GLU A 160 4.04 9.28 3.11
CA GLU A 160 2.78 8.55 3.05
C GLU A 160 2.25 8.34 1.62
N ILE A 161 2.61 9.21 0.68
CA ILE A 161 2.03 9.23 -0.67
C ILE A 161 3.06 9.07 -1.80
N ALA A 162 4.35 9.32 -1.52
CA ALA A 162 5.39 9.41 -2.53
C ALA A 162 6.77 9.04 -1.96
N VAL A 163 7.82 9.34 -2.71
CA VAL A 163 9.20 9.30 -2.22
C VAL A 163 9.73 10.71 -2.02
N GLY A 164 10.61 10.85 -1.05
CA GLY A 164 11.20 12.13 -0.67
C GLY A 164 12.70 12.16 -0.94
N HIS A 165 13.19 13.29 -1.42
CA HIS A 165 14.62 13.57 -1.52
C HIS A 165 15.17 13.95 -0.15
N ILE A 166 16.23 13.29 0.30
CA ILE A 166 16.84 13.59 1.62
C ILE A 166 17.57 14.92 1.56
N GLU A 167 17.14 15.87 2.38
CA GLU A 167 17.81 17.16 2.57
C GLU A 167 19.28 16.94 2.96
N GLY A 168 20.20 17.73 2.37
CA GLY A 168 21.63 17.56 2.59
C GLY A 168 22.30 16.51 1.70
N SER A 169 21.55 15.78 0.87
CA SER A 169 22.09 15.05 -0.28
C SER A 169 22.08 15.89 -1.54
N SER A 170 22.77 15.45 -2.59
CA SER A 170 22.80 16.19 -3.85
C SER A 170 21.44 16.14 -4.55
N LEU A 171 21.00 17.28 -5.09
CA LEU A 171 19.80 17.35 -5.92
C LEU A 171 19.90 16.40 -7.13
N PRO A 172 18.78 15.86 -7.62
CA PRO A 172 18.73 14.77 -8.59
C PRO A 172 19.05 15.21 -10.04
N VAL A 173 20.09 16.01 -10.22
CA VAL A 173 20.57 16.48 -11.53
C VAL A 173 21.89 15.84 -11.95
N GLY A 174 22.44 14.95 -11.11
CA GLY A 174 23.66 14.21 -11.40
C GLY A 174 24.89 15.10 -11.61
N GLY A 175 25.93 14.47 -12.12
CA GLY A 175 27.24 15.08 -12.39
C GLY A 175 28.32 14.61 -11.41
N LYS A 176 29.60 14.79 -11.78
CA LYS A 176 30.70 14.44 -10.90
C LYS A 176 30.60 15.19 -9.57
N GLY A 177 30.90 14.48 -8.48
CA GLY A 177 30.81 15.02 -7.13
C GLY A 177 29.36 15.15 -6.65
N THR A 178 28.49 14.25 -7.06
CA THR A 178 27.10 14.21 -6.58
C THR A 178 26.71 12.84 -6.03
N HIS A 179 25.91 12.86 -4.97
CA HIS A 179 25.23 11.68 -4.42
C HIS A 179 23.82 12.06 -4.01
N CYS A 180 22.87 11.76 -4.89
CA CYS A 180 21.43 11.95 -4.63
C CYS A 180 20.91 10.82 -3.75
N VAL A 181 20.07 11.13 -2.77
CA VAL A 181 19.46 10.12 -1.90
C VAL A 181 17.95 10.31 -1.87
N ILE A 182 17.24 9.24 -2.25
CA ILE A 182 15.78 9.22 -2.33
C ILE A 182 15.25 8.18 -1.35
N SER A 183 14.40 8.60 -0.44
CA SER A 183 13.81 7.74 0.59
C SER A 183 12.33 7.47 0.31
N GLY A 184 11.92 6.24 0.55
CA GLY A 184 10.52 5.83 0.46
C GLY A 184 10.18 4.75 1.48
N HIS A 185 8.94 4.74 1.92
CA HIS A 185 8.45 3.74 2.86
C HIS A 185 8.43 2.33 2.25
N ARG A 186 8.51 1.34 3.15
CA ARG A 186 8.32 -0.07 2.86
C ARG A 186 7.20 -0.63 3.73
N GLY A 187 6.27 -1.36 3.09
CA GLY A 187 5.23 -2.09 3.81
C GLY A 187 4.10 -1.22 4.34
N LEU A 188 3.86 -0.05 3.76
CA LEU A 188 2.65 0.70 4.05
C LEU A 188 1.42 -0.05 3.50
N PRO A 189 0.36 -0.21 4.31
CA PRO A 189 -0.88 -0.80 3.81
C PRO A 189 -1.58 0.04 2.75
N SER A 190 -1.24 1.33 2.67
CA SER A 190 -1.87 2.33 1.80
C SER A 190 -1.18 2.52 0.47
N ALA A 191 0.12 2.22 0.36
CA ALA A 191 0.90 2.49 -0.85
C ALA A 191 2.11 1.57 -0.97
N LYS A 192 2.35 1.05 -2.18
CA LYS A 192 3.45 0.14 -2.46
C LYS A 192 4.83 0.80 -2.30
N LEU A 193 4.99 2.02 -2.77
CA LEU A 193 6.22 2.83 -2.74
C LEU A 193 7.50 1.99 -2.98
N PHE A 194 8.45 2.00 -2.05
CA PHE A 194 9.70 1.24 -2.14
C PHE A 194 9.63 -0.17 -1.52
N THR A 195 8.43 -0.75 -1.42
CA THR A 195 8.25 -2.08 -0.83
C THR A 195 9.09 -3.16 -1.51
N ASP A 196 9.24 -3.11 -2.81
CA ASP A 196 9.88 -4.15 -3.63
C ASP A 196 11.33 -3.81 -4.06
N ILE A 197 11.97 -2.74 -3.55
CA ILE A 197 13.34 -2.40 -3.99
C ILE A 197 14.39 -3.45 -3.56
N ASP A 198 14.05 -4.33 -2.63
CA ASP A 198 14.87 -5.48 -2.25
C ASP A 198 14.97 -6.57 -3.35
N ARG A 199 14.15 -6.47 -4.39
CA ARG A 199 14.25 -7.35 -5.58
C ARG A 199 15.28 -6.87 -6.59
N LEU A 200 15.79 -5.65 -6.43
CA LEU A 200 16.85 -5.12 -7.29
C LEU A 200 18.17 -5.86 -6.99
N LYS A 201 18.97 -5.99 -8.02
CA LYS A 201 20.29 -6.63 -7.98
C LYS A 201 21.31 -5.72 -8.67
N GLU A 202 22.59 -5.92 -8.39
CA GLU A 202 23.66 -5.28 -9.13
C GLU A 202 23.49 -5.56 -10.64
N GLY A 203 23.66 -4.52 -11.46
CA GLY A 203 23.39 -4.53 -12.89
C GLY A 203 21.95 -4.16 -13.31
N ASP A 204 20.99 -4.08 -12.37
CA ASP A 204 19.66 -3.54 -12.68
C ASP A 204 19.72 -2.01 -12.81
N THR A 205 18.77 -1.45 -13.55
CA THR A 205 18.75 -0.01 -13.80
C THR A 205 17.49 0.65 -13.23
N PHE A 206 17.65 1.91 -12.82
CA PHE A 206 16.56 2.82 -12.54
C PHE A 206 16.85 4.21 -13.12
N GLN A 207 15.80 4.99 -13.29
CA GLN A 207 15.89 6.29 -13.95
C GLN A 207 15.30 7.39 -13.08
N LEU A 208 15.95 8.55 -13.08
CA LEU A 208 15.39 9.79 -12.57
C LEU A 208 15.00 10.68 -13.75
N GLN A 209 13.76 11.13 -13.74
CA GLN A 209 13.26 12.10 -14.71
C GLN A 209 13.16 13.45 -14.02
N VAL A 210 14.00 14.38 -14.44
CA VAL A 210 14.10 15.72 -13.82
C VAL A 210 14.12 16.77 -14.92
N LEU A 211 13.16 17.68 -14.88
CA LEU A 211 12.91 18.60 -15.97
C LEU A 211 12.73 17.82 -17.29
N ASN A 212 13.39 18.26 -18.35
CA ASN A 212 13.37 17.59 -19.66
C ASN A 212 14.51 16.56 -19.84
N ARG A 213 15.07 16.02 -18.76
CA ARG A 213 16.22 15.09 -18.81
C ARG A 213 15.96 13.79 -18.05
N THR A 214 16.49 12.71 -18.64
CA THR A 214 16.52 11.37 -18.01
C THR A 214 17.94 11.09 -17.51
N LEU A 215 18.05 10.64 -16.29
CA LEU A 215 19.29 10.20 -15.68
C LEU A 215 19.18 8.71 -15.35
N THR A 216 19.92 7.87 -16.06
CA THR A 216 19.92 6.43 -15.84
C THR A 216 21.07 6.02 -14.93
N TYR A 217 20.74 5.24 -13.92
CA TYR A 217 21.67 4.69 -12.95
C TYR A 217 21.62 3.17 -12.98
N GLU A 218 22.79 2.54 -12.97
CA GLU A 218 22.94 1.09 -12.84
C GLU A 218 23.33 0.75 -11.40
N VAL A 219 22.61 -0.19 -10.79
CA VAL A 219 22.85 -0.61 -9.41
C VAL A 219 24.24 -1.24 -9.28
N ASP A 220 25.09 -0.67 -8.44
CA ASP A 220 26.46 -1.12 -8.19
C ASP A 220 26.72 -1.57 -6.74
N GLN A 221 25.79 -1.28 -5.84
CA GLN A 221 25.95 -1.63 -4.44
C GLN A 221 24.58 -1.77 -3.74
N ILE A 222 24.43 -2.84 -2.94
CA ILE A 222 23.27 -3.05 -2.08
C ILE A 222 23.78 -3.32 -0.67
N ARG A 223 23.34 -2.50 0.32
CA ARG A 223 23.74 -2.62 1.71
C ARG A 223 22.57 -2.51 2.68
N ILE A 224 22.73 -3.15 3.83
CA ILE A 224 21.83 -3.00 4.97
C ILE A 224 22.65 -2.38 6.10
N VAL A 225 22.21 -1.21 6.56
CA VAL A 225 22.93 -0.40 7.56
C VAL A 225 21.99 0.00 8.70
N LEU A 226 22.55 0.46 9.82
CA LEU A 226 21.77 1.10 10.87
C LEU A 226 21.32 2.51 10.44
N PRO A 227 20.22 3.05 11.01
CA PRO A 227 19.68 4.35 10.61
C PRO A 227 20.62 5.54 10.76
N ASP A 228 21.60 5.45 11.65
CA ASP A 228 22.60 6.46 11.96
C ASP A 228 23.91 6.31 11.17
N GLN A 229 24.05 5.23 10.40
CA GLN A 229 25.21 5.00 9.54
C GLN A 229 25.04 5.70 8.21
N LEU A 230 25.73 6.83 8.03
CA LEU A 230 25.62 7.71 6.85
C LEU A 230 26.84 7.64 5.93
N GLU A 231 27.82 6.81 6.22
CA GLU A 231 29.10 6.71 5.48
C GLU A 231 28.87 6.31 4.01
N ASP A 232 27.94 5.38 3.78
CA ASP A 232 27.58 4.91 2.44
C ASP A 232 26.85 5.98 1.61
N LEU A 233 26.43 7.08 2.21
CA LEU A 233 25.80 8.22 1.55
C LEU A 233 26.80 9.36 1.24
N ALA A 234 28.08 9.19 1.58
CA ALA A 234 29.10 10.19 1.33
C ALA A 234 29.19 10.59 -0.15
N ILE A 235 29.48 11.86 -0.42
CA ILE A 235 29.72 12.35 -1.78
C ILE A 235 31.16 12.04 -2.16
N ASP A 236 31.34 11.24 -3.21
CA ASP A 236 32.65 11.01 -3.84
C ASP A 236 32.86 12.09 -4.91
N PRO A 237 33.94 12.88 -4.89
CA PRO A 237 34.17 13.98 -5.84
C PRO A 237 34.23 13.56 -7.31
N ASP A 238 34.57 12.29 -7.58
CA ASP A 238 34.74 11.77 -8.94
C ASP A 238 33.55 10.97 -9.45
N LYS A 239 32.55 10.74 -8.62
CA LYS A 239 31.41 9.88 -8.93
C LYS A 239 30.11 10.67 -9.06
N ASP A 240 29.17 10.04 -9.74
CA ASP A 240 27.76 10.46 -9.84
C ASP A 240 26.92 9.29 -9.35
N TYR A 241 26.42 9.39 -8.13
CA TYR A 241 25.66 8.35 -7.46
C TYR A 241 24.21 8.77 -7.16
N CYS A 242 23.34 7.79 -7.17
CA CYS A 242 22.00 7.90 -6.62
C CYS A 242 21.69 6.67 -5.75
N THR A 243 21.23 6.89 -4.52
CA THR A 243 20.86 5.81 -3.60
C THR A 243 19.37 5.86 -3.29
N LEU A 244 18.69 4.73 -3.50
CA LEU A 244 17.32 4.49 -3.06
C LEU A 244 17.37 3.89 -1.65
N VAL A 245 16.61 4.49 -0.72
CA VAL A 245 16.62 4.12 0.71
C VAL A 245 15.24 3.68 1.15
N THR A 246 15.18 2.56 1.86
CA THR A 246 13.94 2.13 2.52
C THR A 246 14.22 1.43 3.85
N CYS A 247 13.18 1.18 4.64
CA CYS A 247 13.29 0.45 5.90
C CYS A 247 13.39 -1.07 5.66
N THR A 248 14.14 -1.76 6.52
CA THR A 248 14.28 -3.23 6.50
C THR A 248 14.58 -3.75 7.93
N PRO A 249 14.27 -5.03 8.29
CA PRO A 249 13.38 -5.97 7.59
C PRO A 249 11.93 -5.47 7.51
N TYR A 250 11.16 -6.02 6.59
CA TYR A 250 9.74 -5.69 6.41
C TYR A 250 8.96 -5.78 7.73
N GLY A 251 8.23 -4.72 8.09
CA GLY A 251 7.43 -4.65 9.31
C GLY A 251 8.21 -4.46 10.62
N VAL A 252 9.55 -4.67 10.64
CA VAL A 252 10.41 -4.47 11.82
C VAL A 252 11.12 -3.12 11.77
N ASN A 253 11.62 -2.73 10.59
CA ASN A 253 12.14 -1.39 10.25
C ASN A 253 13.36 -0.92 11.07
N THR A 254 14.13 -1.84 11.63
CA THR A 254 15.31 -1.52 12.50
C THR A 254 16.53 -1.05 11.71
N HIS A 255 16.61 -1.38 10.43
CA HIS A 255 17.73 -1.04 9.55
C HIS A 255 17.24 -0.28 8.34
N ARG A 256 18.17 0.17 7.51
CA ARG A 256 17.93 0.78 6.20
C ARG A 256 18.53 -0.11 5.10
N LEU A 257 17.76 -0.37 4.08
CA LEU A 257 18.23 -0.96 2.82
C LEU A 257 18.63 0.19 1.91
N LEU A 258 19.89 0.19 1.48
CA LEU A 258 20.48 1.12 0.53
C LEU A 258 20.71 0.40 -0.79
N VAL A 259 20.10 0.89 -1.86
CA VAL A 259 20.33 0.41 -3.23
C VAL A 259 20.95 1.57 -3.99
N ARG A 260 22.29 1.54 -4.13
CA ARG A 260 23.06 2.59 -4.82
C ARG A 260 23.22 2.24 -6.28
N GLY A 261 23.07 3.24 -7.14
CA GLY A 261 23.44 3.17 -8.55
C GLY A 261 24.47 4.23 -8.90
N HIS A 262 25.34 3.91 -9.83
CA HIS A 262 26.22 4.84 -10.49
C HIS A 262 25.64 5.29 -11.83
N ARG A 263 25.94 6.52 -12.23
CA ARG A 263 25.47 7.08 -13.48
C ARG A 263 26.07 6.33 -14.68
N ILE A 264 25.21 5.82 -15.57
CA ILE A 264 25.63 5.30 -16.86
C ILE A 264 25.35 6.33 -17.96
N LYS A 265 26.23 6.38 -18.97
CA LYS A 265 25.98 7.22 -20.15
C LYS A 265 24.84 6.59 -20.93
N GLU A 266 23.77 7.34 -21.06
CA GLU A 266 22.69 6.97 -21.96
C GLU A 266 23.13 7.24 -23.39
N GLU A 267 23.06 6.25 -24.29
CA GLU A 267 22.86 6.55 -25.68
C GLU A 267 21.55 7.30 -25.79
N GLN A 268 21.56 8.48 -26.42
CA GLN A 268 20.38 9.35 -26.56
C GLN A 268 19.20 8.53 -27.12
N THR A 269 18.45 7.91 -26.28
CA THR A 269 17.10 7.49 -26.63
C THR A 269 16.25 8.75 -26.46
N ASP A 270 15.71 9.22 -27.57
CA ASP A 270 14.72 10.29 -27.59
C ASP A 270 13.72 10.11 -26.45
N PHE A 271 13.39 11.24 -25.82
CA PHE A 271 12.44 11.36 -24.73
C PHE A 271 11.12 10.66 -25.11
N VAL A 272 11.07 9.36 -24.96
CA VAL A 272 9.83 8.60 -25.01
C VAL A 272 9.19 8.80 -23.66
N VAL A 273 8.42 9.88 -23.56
CA VAL A 273 7.31 9.87 -22.59
C VAL A 273 6.57 8.58 -22.92
N SER A 274 6.81 7.53 -22.14
CA SER A 274 5.91 6.41 -22.19
C SER A 274 4.54 6.98 -21.77
N ALA A 275 3.76 7.33 -22.78
CA ALA A 275 2.35 7.71 -22.64
C ALA A 275 1.51 6.57 -21.99
N ASP A 276 2.14 5.48 -21.67
CA ASP A 276 1.76 4.45 -20.74
C ASP A 276 2.06 4.85 -19.29
N ALA A 277 1.73 6.07 -18.89
CA ALA A 277 1.15 6.24 -17.57
C ALA A 277 0.04 5.20 -17.55
N VAL A 278 0.27 4.10 -16.82
CA VAL A 278 -0.59 2.91 -16.85
C VAL A 278 -2.01 3.42 -16.66
N GLN A 279 -2.72 3.62 -17.77
CA GLN A 279 -4.16 3.80 -17.73
C GLN A 279 -4.64 2.47 -17.17
N ILE A 280 -4.84 2.44 -15.86
CA ILE A 280 -5.48 1.32 -15.18
C ILE A 280 -6.80 1.17 -15.90
N LYS A 281 -6.82 0.20 -16.84
CA LYS A 281 -7.99 0.01 -17.70
C LYS A 281 -9.15 -0.26 -16.75
N PRO A 282 -10.20 0.56 -16.73
CA PRO A 282 -11.31 0.44 -15.79
C PRO A 282 -11.89 -0.99 -15.71
N ARG A 283 -11.72 -1.77 -16.80
CA ARG A 283 -12.14 -3.17 -16.88
C ARG A 283 -11.50 -4.12 -15.84
N TYR A 284 -10.35 -3.78 -15.28
CA TYR A 284 -9.73 -4.60 -14.23
C TYR A 284 -10.20 -4.21 -12.82
N VAL A 285 -10.62 -2.96 -12.63
CA VAL A 285 -11.12 -2.46 -11.34
C VAL A 285 -12.61 -2.74 -11.16
N ILE A 286 -13.38 -2.64 -12.26
CA ILE A 286 -14.83 -2.86 -12.26
C ILE A 286 -15.23 -4.20 -11.60
N PRO A 287 -14.60 -5.36 -11.88
CA PRO A 287 -14.98 -6.63 -11.25
C PRO A 287 -14.77 -6.62 -9.73
N PHE A 288 -13.71 -6.00 -9.25
CA PHE A 288 -13.41 -5.96 -7.81
C PHE A 288 -14.39 -5.09 -7.01
N ILE A 289 -14.98 -4.09 -7.65
CA ILE A 289 -16.02 -3.24 -7.04
C ILE A 289 -17.40 -3.84 -7.28
N ALA A 290 -17.66 -4.33 -8.50
CA ALA A 290 -18.97 -4.85 -8.89
C ALA A 290 -19.31 -6.17 -8.21
N LEU A 291 -18.36 -7.09 -8.04
CA LEU A 291 -18.60 -8.40 -7.41
C LEU A 291 -19.12 -8.30 -5.97
N PRO A 292 -18.52 -7.53 -5.05
CA PRO A 292 -19.05 -7.36 -3.70
C PRO A 292 -20.40 -6.64 -3.70
N ILE A 293 -20.61 -5.65 -4.57
CA ILE A 293 -21.91 -4.96 -4.70
C ILE A 293 -22.97 -5.93 -5.19
N LEU A 294 -22.70 -6.71 -6.23
CA LEU A 294 -23.60 -7.73 -6.74
C LEU A 294 -23.90 -8.82 -5.70
N ALA A 295 -22.88 -9.24 -4.94
CA ALA A 295 -23.06 -10.18 -3.83
C ALA A 295 -23.97 -9.60 -2.74
N LEU A 296 -23.84 -8.34 -2.40
CA LEU A 296 -24.70 -7.63 -1.45
C LEU A 296 -26.14 -7.51 -1.98
N ILE A 297 -26.31 -7.17 -3.26
CA ILE A 297 -27.63 -7.11 -3.91
C ILE A 297 -28.27 -8.51 -3.93
N ALA A 298 -27.51 -9.54 -4.28
CA ALA A 298 -28.00 -10.92 -4.32
C ALA A 298 -28.42 -11.40 -2.91
N LEU A 299 -27.61 -11.13 -1.89
CA LEU A 299 -27.94 -11.40 -0.49
C LEU A 299 -29.18 -10.63 -0.05
N TRP A 300 -29.32 -9.37 -0.43
CA TRP A 300 -30.50 -8.55 -0.15
C TRP A 300 -31.76 -9.12 -0.82
N ILE A 301 -31.67 -9.48 -2.12
CA ILE A 301 -32.77 -10.13 -2.86
C ILE A 301 -33.15 -11.46 -2.22
N LEU A 302 -32.20 -12.33 -1.87
CA LEU A 302 -32.46 -13.62 -1.21
C LEU A 302 -33.12 -13.43 0.17
N PHE A 303 -32.71 -12.42 0.92
CA PHE A 303 -33.25 -12.13 2.24
C PHE A 303 -34.67 -11.52 2.18
N PHE A 304 -34.93 -10.66 1.20
CA PHE A 304 -36.24 -9.99 1.05
C PHE A 304 -37.23 -10.77 0.19
N SER A 305 -36.83 -11.51 -0.87
CA SER A 305 -37.73 -12.31 -1.69
C SER A 305 -38.28 -13.55 -0.97
N GLY A 306 -37.53 -14.09 0.01
CA GLY A 306 -38.04 -15.14 0.91
C GLY A 306 -39.19 -14.69 1.80
N ARG A 307 -39.38 -13.38 1.96
CA ARG A 307 -40.49 -12.81 2.75
C ARG A 307 -41.79 -12.65 1.97
N ARG A 308 -41.74 -12.31 0.66
CA ARG A 308 -42.92 -12.13 -0.17
C ARG A 308 -43.65 -13.46 -0.44
N ARG A 309 -42.91 -14.57 -0.63
CA ARG A 309 -43.49 -15.90 -0.81
C ARG A 309 -44.20 -16.46 0.42
N ARG A 310 -43.87 -15.99 1.64
CA ARG A 310 -44.55 -16.42 2.89
C ARG A 310 -45.81 -15.60 3.18
N ALA A 311 -45.99 -14.43 2.62
CA ALA A 311 -47.19 -13.62 2.80
C ALA A 311 -48.30 -14.07 1.85
N GLY A 312 -47.98 -14.44 0.59
CA GLY A 312 -48.97 -14.91 -0.40
C GLY A 312 -49.59 -16.28 -0.11
N ASN A 313 -48.90 -17.16 0.62
CA ASN A 313 -49.39 -18.51 0.96
C ASN A 313 -50.30 -18.57 2.22
N LYS A 314 -50.62 -17.41 2.79
CA LYS A 314 -51.58 -17.31 3.92
C LYS A 314 -52.98 -16.87 3.49
N GLU A 315 -53.11 -16.24 2.34
CA GLU A 315 -54.40 -15.80 1.82
C GLU A 315 -55.16 -16.92 1.10
N ASP A 316 -54.44 -17.93 0.57
CA ASP A 316 -55.05 -19.04 -0.19
C ASP A 316 -55.48 -20.24 0.67
N ARG A 317 -55.34 -20.17 2.01
CA ARG A 317 -55.83 -21.21 2.93
C ARG A 317 -57.06 -20.77 3.77
N GLY A 318 -57.67 -19.68 3.41
CA GLY A 318 -58.82 -19.12 4.10
C GLY A 318 -60.10 -18.99 3.25
N ARG A 319 -60.15 -19.69 2.09
CA ARG A 319 -61.40 -19.86 1.33
C ARG A 319 -61.79 -21.32 1.25
#